data_ea2e9234a0885a1796e388e9a6d0ad9c
#
_entry.id   ea2e9234a0885a1796e388e9a6d0ad9c
#
_cell.length_a   1.000
_cell.length_b   1.000
_cell.length_c   1.000
_cell.angle_alpha   90.00
_cell.angle_beta   90.00
_cell.angle_gamma   90.00
#
_symmetry.space_group_name_H-M   'P 1'
#
loop_
_entity.id
_entity.type
_entity.pdbx_description
1 polymer ?
#
loop_
_entity_poly.entity_id
_entity_poly.type
_entity_poly.pdbx_seq_one_letter_code
_entity_poly.pdbx_strand_id
1 'polypeptide(L)'
;HIVQIAGIFRTLHNSSVRLNNDFNVFREIISYENLLEKTGAKMYDGYEKYRNRIFCLQERLNVLGVELKPCHNDLVAENFIKDIRGKIYLIDWEYSGMNDPMWDFAALFLESNFTETNRTLLLEHYLESSANDVLNEKILIYQILMDVLWSIWTCIKEAQGDDFGTYGVDRYNRAISNLDQLVPHVFNGKL
;
A
#
# COMPACT_ATOMS: atom_id res chain seq x y z
N HIS A 1 6.51 -16.23 -14.11
CA HIS A 1 7.07 -15.24 -13.17
C HIS A 1 6.29 -15.21 -11.85
N ILE A 2 4.93 -15.31 -11.87
CA ILE A 2 4.07 -15.22 -10.66
C ILE A 2 4.53 -16.20 -9.57
N VAL A 3 4.79 -17.46 -9.91
CA VAL A 3 5.26 -18.46 -8.95
C VAL A 3 6.61 -18.08 -8.31
N GLN A 4 7.52 -17.47 -9.08
CA GLN A 4 8.80 -17.01 -8.53
C GLN A 4 8.62 -15.83 -7.59
N ILE A 5 7.76 -14.87 -7.94
CA ILE A 5 7.43 -13.70 -7.12
C ILE A 5 6.77 -14.17 -5.80
N ALA A 6 5.81 -15.10 -5.86
CA ALA A 6 5.20 -15.69 -4.67
C ALA A 6 6.26 -16.38 -3.76
N GLY A 7 7.23 -17.08 -4.36
CA GLY A 7 8.35 -17.69 -3.63
C GLY A 7 9.25 -16.65 -2.95
N ILE A 8 9.53 -15.52 -3.62
CA ILE A 8 10.29 -14.40 -3.03
C ILE A 8 9.53 -13.83 -1.84
N PHE A 9 8.23 -13.54 -1.98
CA PHE A 9 7.40 -13.01 -0.89
C PHE A 9 7.34 -13.97 0.30
N ARG A 10 7.12 -15.27 0.06
CA ARG A 10 7.12 -16.25 1.14
C ARG A 10 8.46 -16.30 1.87
N THR A 11 9.56 -16.24 1.14
CA THR A 11 10.91 -16.25 1.73
C THR A 11 11.14 -15.01 2.59
N LEU A 12 10.73 -13.84 2.11
CA LEU A 12 10.87 -12.57 2.82
C LEU A 12 9.99 -12.55 4.07
N HIS A 13 8.68 -12.69 3.90
CA HIS A 13 7.69 -12.53 4.96
C HIS A 13 7.78 -13.62 6.05
N ASN A 14 8.28 -14.81 5.73
CA ASN A 14 8.46 -15.91 6.69
C ASN A 14 9.91 -16.02 7.21
N SER A 15 10.79 -15.09 6.84
CA SER A 15 12.13 -15.09 7.40
C SER A 15 12.10 -14.75 8.89
N SER A 16 13.09 -15.26 9.64
CA SER A 16 13.27 -14.92 11.06
C SER A 16 13.97 -13.56 11.28
N VAL A 17 14.23 -12.83 10.19
CA VAL A 17 14.88 -11.51 10.26
C VAL A 17 13.90 -10.52 10.87
N ARG A 18 14.39 -9.74 11.85
CA ARG A 18 13.68 -8.55 12.33
C ARG A 18 14.46 -7.32 11.88
N LEU A 19 13.79 -6.48 11.10
CA LEU A 19 14.33 -5.19 10.69
C LEU A 19 14.18 -4.17 11.83
N ASN A 20 15.08 -3.19 11.87
CA ASN A 20 15.11 -2.21 12.98
C ASN A 20 14.04 -1.12 12.89
N ASN A 21 13.39 -0.98 11.74
CA ASN A 21 12.32 -0.02 11.52
C ASN A 21 10.98 -0.74 11.39
N ASP A 22 9.97 -0.19 12.02
CA ASP A 22 8.57 -0.58 11.84
C ASP A 22 7.91 0.49 10.96
N PHE A 23 7.46 0.11 9.77
CA PHE A 23 6.69 0.99 8.90
C PHE A 23 5.25 1.08 9.43
N ASN A 24 4.72 2.30 9.47
CA ASN A 24 3.32 2.54 9.83
C ASN A 24 2.76 3.67 8.98
N VAL A 25 1.90 3.32 8.03
CA VAL A 25 1.34 4.27 7.06
C VAL A 25 0.62 5.45 7.70
N PHE A 26 -0.03 5.28 8.85
CA PHE A 26 -0.73 6.38 9.53
C PHE A 26 0.26 7.39 10.11
N ARG A 27 1.42 6.94 10.61
CA ARG A 27 2.52 7.84 11.03
C ARG A 27 3.11 8.58 9.84
N GLU A 28 3.28 7.88 8.71
CA GLU A 28 3.78 8.51 7.48
C GLU A 28 2.82 9.56 6.94
N ILE A 29 1.51 9.27 6.92
CA ILE A 29 0.47 10.24 6.54
C ILE A 29 0.56 11.49 7.42
N ILE A 30 0.60 11.34 8.76
CA ILE A 30 0.74 12.48 9.69
C ILE A 30 2.04 13.26 9.43
N SER A 31 3.15 12.55 9.19
CA SER A 31 4.43 13.17 8.89
C SER A 31 4.36 14.01 7.61
N TYR A 32 3.72 13.49 6.57
CA TYR A 32 3.55 14.20 5.30
C TYR A 32 2.54 15.34 5.39
N GLU A 33 1.44 15.19 6.17
CA GLU A 33 0.53 16.30 6.46
C GLU A 33 1.27 17.47 7.14
N ASN A 34 2.11 17.18 8.14
CA ASN A 34 2.93 18.20 8.81
C ASN A 34 3.95 18.85 7.85
N LEU A 35 4.49 18.10 6.91
CA LEU A 35 5.41 18.63 5.91
C LEU A 35 4.66 19.49 4.88
N LEU A 36 3.49 19.04 4.44
CA LEU A 36 2.60 19.78 3.55
C LEU A 36 2.26 21.16 4.14
N GLU A 37 1.87 21.20 5.42
CA GLU A 37 1.58 22.46 6.11
C GLU A 37 2.79 23.41 6.11
N LYS A 38 3.99 22.89 6.38
CA LYS A 38 5.23 23.68 6.37
C LYS A 38 5.59 24.23 4.98
N THR A 39 5.24 23.54 3.91
CA THR A 39 5.46 24.01 2.54
C THR A 39 4.43 25.07 2.11
N GLY A 40 3.34 25.22 2.85
CA GLY A 40 2.21 26.07 2.47
C GLY A 40 1.35 25.50 1.34
N ALA A 41 1.61 24.27 0.94
CA ALA A 41 0.81 23.54 -0.04
C ALA A 41 -0.54 23.11 0.56
N LYS A 42 -1.48 22.79 -0.29
CA LYS A 42 -2.82 22.32 0.13
C LYS A 42 -3.10 20.96 -0.50
N MET A 43 -3.79 20.13 0.28
CA MET A 43 -4.38 18.90 -0.25
C MET A 43 -5.51 19.18 -1.26
N TYR A 44 -5.84 18.16 -2.01
CA TYR A 44 -6.98 18.16 -2.93
C TYR A 44 -8.30 18.43 -2.20
N ASP A 45 -9.27 18.97 -2.90
CA ASP A 45 -10.55 19.38 -2.35
C ASP A 45 -11.25 18.23 -1.61
N GLY A 46 -11.79 18.55 -0.44
CA GLY A 46 -12.54 17.61 0.39
C GLY A 46 -11.70 16.71 1.30
N TYR A 47 -10.37 16.79 1.29
CA TYR A 47 -9.51 15.94 2.12
C TYR A 47 -9.90 15.96 3.60
N GLU A 48 -10.12 17.13 4.18
CA GLU A 48 -10.54 17.30 5.58
C GLU A 48 -11.80 16.50 5.92
N LYS A 49 -12.74 16.41 4.99
CA LYS A 49 -13.97 15.63 5.16
C LYS A 49 -13.69 14.12 5.22
N TYR A 50 -12.71 13.64 4.45
CA TYR A 50 -12.40 12.20 4.38
C TYR A 50 -11.37 11.77 5.40
N ARG A 51 -10.56 12.69 5.93
CA ARG A 51 -9.43 12.39 6.81
C ARG A 51 -9.83 11.50 8.00
N ASN A 52 -10.92 11.83 8.71
CA ASN A 52 -11.37 11.02 9.83
C ASN A 52 -11.74 9.60 9.42
N ARG A 53 -12.39 9.43 8.27
CA ARG A 53 -12.74 8.11 7.72
C ARG A 53 -11.50 7.31 7.33
N ILE A 54 -10.49 7.96 6.75
CA ILE A 54 -9.19 7.35 6.43
C ILE A 54 -8.55 6.82 7.72
N PHE A 55 -8.52 7.61 8.78
CA PHE A 55 -7.93 7.19 10.06
C PHE A 55 -8.73 6.09 10.78
N CYS A 56 -10.05 6.00 10.58
CA CYS A 56 -10.84 4.88 11.08
C CYS A 56 -10.43 3.52 10.48
N LEU A 57 -9.77 3.50 9.31
CA LEU A 57 -9.22 2.27 8.73
C LEU A 57 -8.17 1.60 9.62
N GLN A 58 -7.52 2.35 10.52
CA GLN A 58 -6.59 1.77 11.49
C GLN A 58 -7.29 0.79 12.44
N GLU A 59 -8.44 1.17 12.98
CA GLU A 59 -9.23 0.27 13.84
C GLU A 59 -9.71 -0.95 13.05
N ARG A 60 -10.10 -0.74 11.78
CA ARG A 60 -10.51 -1.86 10.94
C ARG A 60 -9.37 -2.83 10.69
N LEU A 61 -8.17 -2.35 10.36
CA LEU A 61 -6.98 -3.19 10.21
C LEU A 61 -6.67 -3.96 11.51
N ASN A 62 -6.79 -3.33 12.67
CA ASN A 62 -6.60 -4.00 13.96
C ASN A 62 -7.60 -5.15 14.17
N VAL A 63 -8.86 -4.97 13.76
CA VAL A 63 -9.90 -6.03 13.82
C VAL A 63 -9.59 -7.16 12.83
N LEU A 64 -9.13 -6.83 11.63
CA LEU A 64 -8.73 -7.83 10.61
C LEU A 64 -7.44 -8.58 10.99
N GLY A 65 -6.68 -8.04 11.95
CA GLY A 65 -5.40 -8.58 12.41
C GLY A 65 -4.22 -8.13 11.55
N VAL A 66 -3.32 -7.34 12.14
CA VAL A 66 -2.05 -6.92 11.54
C VAL A 66 -0.94 -7.81 12.08
N GLU A 67 -0.16 -8.41 11.20
CA GLU A 67 0.99 -9.24 11.57
C GLU A 67 2.28 -8.60 11.03
N LEU A 68 3.16 -8.15 11.93
CA LEU A 68 4.42 -7.51 11.51
C LEU A 68 5.44 -8.57 11.06
N LYS A 69 5.77 -8.52 9.79
CA LYS A 69 6.76 -9.35 9.10
C LYS A 69 7.78 -8.46 8.40
N PRO A 70 8.97 -8.97 8.04
CA PRO A 70 9.86 -8.26 7.15
C PRO A 70 9.17 -8.04 5.80
N CYS A 71 9.05 -6.78 5.37
CA CYS A 71 8.46 -6.37 4.11
C CYS A 71 9.41 -5.49 3.32
N HIS A 72 9.23 -5.45 2.03
CA HIS A 72 9.97 -4.57 1.14
C HIS A 72 9.47 -3.12 1.22
N ASN A 73 8.16 -2.96 1.35
CA ASN A 73 7.41 -1.70 1.47
C ASN A 73 7.35 -0.81 0.22
N ASP A 74 8.12 -1.12 -0.83
CA ASP A 74 8.15 -0.36 -2.08
C ASP A 74 8.16 -1.30 -3.30
N LEU A 75 7.12 -2.11 -3.44
CA LEU A 75 7.03 -3.09 -4.52
C LEU A 75 6.42 -2.49 -5.79
N VAL A 76 7.32 -2.11 -6.69
CA VAL A 76 7.02 -1.72 -8.08
C VAL A 76 7.62 -2.74 -9.04
N ALA A 77 7.13 -2.80 -10.29
CA ALA A 77 7.61 -3.76 -11.28
C ALA A 77 9.12 -3.61 -11.57
N GLU A 78 9.63 -2.39 -11.51
CA GLU A 78 11.03 -2.00 -11.75
C GLU A 78 11.99 -2.60 -10.72
N ASN A 79 11.52 -2.93 -9.51
CA ASN A 79 12.31 -3.54 -8.46
C ASN A 79 12.47 -5.07 -8.63
N PHE A 80 11.89 -5.65 -9.70
CA PHE A 80 12.09 -7.06 -10.05
C PHE A 80 13.00 -7.19 -11.27
N ILE A 81 14.24 -7.65 -11.06
CA ILE A 81 15.21 -7.89 -12.12
C ILE A 81 15.25 -9.37 -12.46
N LYS A 82 15.14 -9.68 -13.74
CA LYS A 82 15.28 -11.05 -14.26
C LYS A 82 16.63 -11.23 -14.94
N ASP A 83 17.39 -12.23 -14.51
CA ASP A 83 18.66 -12.58 -15.15
C ASP A 83 18.47 -13.39 -16.44
N ILE A 84 19.58 -13.63 -17.16
CA ILE A 84 19.61 -14.39 -18.42
C ILE A 84 19.18 -15.86 -18.27
N ARG A 85 19.18 -16.39 -17.04
CA ARG A 85 18.74 -17.77 -16.73
C ARG A 85 17.26 -17.80 -16.33
N GLY A 86 16.60 -16.64 -16.30
CA GLY A 86 15.18 -16.51 -15.96
C GLY A 86 14.91 -16.43 -14.46
N LYS A 87 15.95 -16.31 -13.61
CA LYS A 87 15.78 -16.12 -12.18
C LYS A 87 15.43 -14.65 -11.88
N ILE A 88 14.44 -14.43 -11.00
CA ILE A 88 14.01 -13.11 -10.57
C ILE A 88 14.67 -12.77 -9.25
N TYR A 89 15.12 -11.53 -9.14
CA TYR A 89 15.70 -10.92 -7.95
C TYR A 89 14.89 -9.69 -7.58
N LEU A 90 14.67 -9.48 -6.29
CA LEU A 90 14.09 -8.27 -5.74
C LEU A 90 15.22 -7.37 -5.26
N ILE A 91 15.18 -6.10 -5.65
CA ILE A 91 16.20 -5.09 -5.39
C ILE A 91 15.56 -3.84 -4.77
N ASP A 92 16.39 -2.87 -4.38
CA ASP A 92 15.98 -1.56 -3.85
C ASP A 92 15.26 -1.65 -2.50
N TRP A 93 16.02 -2.02 -1.48
CA TRP A 93 15.54 -2.31 -0.12
C TRP A 93 15.51 -1.09 0.81
N GLU A 94 15.60 0.15 0.29
CA GLU A 94 15.75 1.36 1.11
C GLU A 94 14.55 1.61 2.04
N TYR A 95 13.33 1.20 1.63
CA TYR A 95 12.10 1.33 2.43
C TYR A 95 11.78 0.08 3.26
N SER A 96 12.63 -0.95 3.20
CA SER A 96 12.34 -2.22 3.89
C SER A 96 12.20 -2.04 5.40
N GLY A 97 11.23 -2.73 5.98
CA GLY A 97 10.89 -2.62 7.40
C GLY A 97 9.89 -3.68 7.83
N MET A 98 9.58 -3.69 9.12
CA MET A 98 8.50 -4.53 9.63
C MET A 98 7.15 -3.91 9.29
N ASN A 99 6.31 -4.67 8.60
CA ASN A 99 4.97 -4.24 8.19
C ASN A 99 4.06 -5.47 8.03
N ASP A 100 2.78 -5.24 7.73
CA ASP A 100 1.87 -6.31 7.31
C ASP A 100 2.22 -6.75 5.87
N PRO A 101 2.40 -8.04 5.58
CA PRO A 101 2.65 -8.55 4.23
C PRO A 101 1.66 -8.09 3.17
N MET A 102 0.41 -7.82 3.55
CA MET A 102 -0.61 -7.35 2.59
C MET A 102 -0.33 -5.94 2.06
N TRP A 103 0.53 -5.17 2.72
CA TRP A 103 1.08 -3.93 2.16
C TRP A 103 1.89 -4.16 0.88
N ASP A 104 2.77 -5.16 0.90
CA ASP A 104 3.59 -5.52 -0.26
C ASP A 104 2.72 -5.98 -1.45
N PHE A 105 1.65 -6.74 -1.19
CA PHE A 105 0.68 -7.10 -2.23
C PHE A 105 -0.09 -5.88 -2.74
N ALA A 106 -0.53 -5.00 -1.83
CA ALA A 106 -1.23 -3.78 -2.21
C ALA A 106 -0.38 -2.90 -3.13
N ALA A 107 0.91 -2.71 -2.79
CA ALA A 107 1.86 -1.96 -3.60
C ALA A 107 2.01 -2.58 -5.00
N LEU A 108 2.35 -3.86 -5.07
CA LEU A 108 2.56 -4.53 -6.34
C LEU A 108 1.30 -4.51 -7.23
N PHE A 109 0.12 -4.70 -6.66
CA PHE A 109 -1.13 -4.68 -7.42
C PHE A 109 -1.54 -3.29 -7.90
N LEU A 110 -1.15 -2.25 -7.15
CA LEU A 110 -1.46 -0.88 -7.48
C LEU A 110 -0.52 -0.31 -8.55
N GLU A 111 0.77 -0.65 -8.44
CA GLU A 111 1.83 -0.07 -9.26
C GLU A 111 2.14 -0.88 -10.54
N SER A 112 1.70 -2.14 -10.64
CA SER A 112 2.12 -3.05 -11.70
C SER A 112 0.92 -3.67 -12.39
N ASN A 113 0.12 -3.00 -13.10
CA ASN A 113 -0.95 -3.44 -14.03
C ASN A 113 -1.37 -4.94 -13.94
N PHE A 114 -1.49 -5.49 -12.73
CA PHE A 114 -1.91 -6.87 -12.51
C PHE A 114 -3.38 -7.04 -12.88
N THR A 115 -3.68 -8.04 -13.72
CA THR A 115 -5.06 -8.47 -13.95
C THR A 115 -5.60 -9.18 -12.70
N GLU A 116 -6.93 -9.25 -12.54
CA GLU A 116 -7.54 -10.01 -11.44
C GLU A 116 -7.08 -11.48 -11.40
N THR A 117 -6.94 -12.11 -12.57
CA THR A 117 -6.38 -13.46 -12.68
C THR A 117 -4.96 -13.54 -12.11
N ASN A 118 -4.11 -12.57 -12.43
CA ASN A 118 -2.73 -12.55 -11.94
C ASN A 118 -2.65 -12.28 -10.44
N ARG A 119 -3.54 -11.42 -9.90
CA ARG A 119 -3.66 -11.16 -8.45
C ARG A 119 -4.04 -12.42 -7.71
N THR A 120 -5.11 -13.09 -8.16
CA THR A 120 -5.57 -14.36 -7.60
C THR A 120 -4.47 -15.42 -7.62
N LEU A 121 -3.82 -15.64 -8.76
CA LEU A 121 -2.73 -16.60 -8.88
C LEU A 121 -1.55 -16.30 -7.96
N LEU A 122 -1.17 -15.02 -7.81
CA LEU A 122 -0.07 -14.64 -6.91
C LEU A 122 -0.42 -14.94 -5.45
N LEU A 123 -1.64 -14.57 -5.02
CA LEU A 123 -2.11 -14.86 -3.66
C LEU A 123 -2.21 -16.35 -3.38
N GLU A 124 -2.79 -17.14 -4.30
CA GLU A 124 -2.90 -18.60 -4.16
C GLU A 124 -1.53 -19.27 -4.05
N HIS A 125 -0.58 -18.88 -4.89
CA HIS A 125 0.79 -19.39 -4.81
C HIS A 125 1.53 -18.94 -3.55
N TYR A 126 1.23 -17.76 -3.01
CA TYR A 126 1.81 -17.27 -1.77
C TYR A 126 1.23 -17.99 -0.55
N LEU A 127 -0.08 -18.15 -0.49
CA LEU A 127 -0.81 -18.75 0.63
C LEU A 127 -0.78 -20.29 0.61
N GLU A 128 -0.50 -20.90 -0.55
CA GLU A 128 -0.71 -22.33 -0.84
C GLU A 128 -2.17 -22.77 -0.61
N SER A 129 -3.09 -21.80 -0.70
CA SER A 129 -4.53 -21.95 -0.55
C SER A 129 -5.24 -20.75 -1.21
N SER A 130 -6.55 -20.79 -1.34
CA SER A 130 -7.33 -19.65 -1.84
C SER A 130 -7.27 -18.47 -0.85
N ALA A 131 -7.18 -17.24 -1.40
CA ALA A 131 -7.32 -16.03 -0.60
C ALA A 131 -8.75 -15.95 -0.01
N ASN A 132 -8.85 -15.37 1.17
CA ASN A 132 -10.13 -15.12 1.83
C ASN A 132 -10.49 -13.62 1.80
N ASP A 133 -11.74 -13.31 2.14
CA ASP A 133 -12.26 -11.94 2.13
C ASP A 133 -11.49 -11.01 3.06
N VAL A 134 -10.97 -11.52 4.18
CA VAL A 134 -10.16 -10.73 5.14
C VAL A 134 -8.89 -10.21 4.48
N LEU A 135 -8.16 -11.05 3.72
CA LEU A 135 -6.94 -10.63 3.04
C LEU A 135 -7.22 -9.65 1.90
N ASN A 136 -8.29 -9.90 1.14
CA ASN A 136 -8.71 -8.99 0.07
C ASN A 136 -9.10 -7.62 0.63
N GLU A 137 -9.82 -7.58 1.74
CA GLU A 137 -10.16 -6.32 2.42
C GLU A 137 -8.93 -5.59 2.95
N LYS A 138 -7.96 -6.30 3.56
CA LYS A 138 -6.69 -5.70 3.99
C LYS A 138 -5.92 -5.09 2.83
N ILE A 139 -5.81 -5.79 1.70
CA ILE A 139 -5.15 -5.28 0.49
C ILE A 139 -5.85 -4.01 0.01
N LEU A 140 -7.18 -3.99 -0.07
CA LEU A 140 -7.93 -2.81 -0.49
C LEU A 140 -7.70 -1.63 0.47
N ILE A 141 -7.72 -1.86 1.79
CA ILE A 141 -7.44 -0.82 2.78
C ILE A 141 -6.03 -0.25 2.58
N TYR A 142 -5.02 -1.11 2.38
CA TYR A 142 -3.65 -0.64 2.15
C TYR A 142 -3.50 0.09 0.82
N GLN A 143 -4.23 -0.28 -0.22
CA GLN A 143 -4.27 0.48 -1.48
C GLN A 143 -4.87 1.89 -1.27
N ILE A 144 -5.95 2.02 -0.50
CA ILE A 144 -6.53 3.32 -0.14
C ILE A 144 -5.49 4.18 0.60
N LEU A 145 -4.86 3.63 1.63
CA LEU A 145 -3.88 4.34 2.45
C LEU A 145 -2.63 4.74 1.66
N MET A 146 -2.19 3.89 0.75
CA MET A 146 -1.06 4.15 -0.15
C MET A 146 -1.39 5.28 -1.13
N ASP A 147 -2.57 5.27 -1.73
CA ASP A 147 -3.03 6.33 -2.62
C ASP A 147 -3.15 7.68 -1.89
N VAL A 148 -3.62 7.69 -0.65
CA VAL A 148 -3.64 8.89 0.20
C VAL A 148 -2.21 9.38 0.46
N LEU A 149 -1.31 8.50 0.89
CA LEU A 149 0.08 8.84 1.20
C LEU A 149 0.78 9.49 0.00
N TRP A 150 0.72 8.85 -1.16
CA TRP A 150 1.36 9.36 -2.37
C TRP A 150 0.68 10.60 -2.94
N SER A 151 -0.62 10.80 -2.71
CA SER A 151 -1.28 12.04 -3.09
C SER A 151 -0.79 13.23 -2.25
N ILE A 152 -0.56 13.06 -0.94
CA ILE A 152 0.02 14.10 -0.08
C ILE A 152 1.46 14.39 -0.52
N TRP A 153 2.26 13.37 -0.76
CA TRP A 153 3.64 13.50 -1.25
C TRP A 153 3.69 14.28 -2.56
N THR A 154 2.79 14.01 -3.50
CA THR A 154 2.71 14.73 -4.77
C THR A 154 2.43 16.22 -4.55
N CYS A 155 1.47 16.59 -3.70
CA CYS A 155 1.20 17.99 -3.37
C CYS A 155 2.44 18.70 -2.79
N ILE A 156 3.23 18.01 -1.96
CA ILE A 156 4.47 18.55 -1.40
C ILE A 156 5.49 18.80 -2.50
N LYS A 157 5.68 17.86 -3.41
CA LYS A 157 6.63 17.94 -4.51
C LYS A 157 6.26 19.01 -5.53
N GLU A 158 4.98 19.10 -5.88
CA GLU A 158 4.47 20.15 -6.78
C GLU A 158 4.67 21.54 -6.18
N ALA A 159 4.50 21.71 -4.86
CA ALA A 159 4.81 22.97 -4.18
C ALA A 159 6.32 23.31 -4.19
N GLN A 160 7.18 22.32 -4.41
CA GLN A 160 8.64 22.51 -4.59
C GLN A 160 9.02 22.77 -6.05
N GLY A 161 8.08 22.70 -6.99
CA GLY A 161 8.28 23.00 -8.40
C GLY A 161 8.36 21.77 -9.32
N ASP A 162 8.16 20.56 -8.78
CA ASP A 162 8.06 19.35 -9.59
C ASP A 162 6.70 19.30 -10.31
N ASP A 163 6.62 18.59 -11.45
CA ASP A 163 5.39 18.40 -12.21
C ASP A 163 5.11 16.90 -12.37
N PHE A 164 4.04 16.44 -11.76
CA PHE A 164 3.55 15.06 -11.84
C PHE A 164 2.25 14.92 -12.65
N GLY A 165 1.81 15.97 -13.34
CA GLY A 165 0.59 15.96 -14.13
C GLY A 165 -0.64 15.60 -13.29
N THR A 166 -1.36 14.55 -13.65
CA THR A 166 -2.56 14.10 -12.93
C THR A 166 -2.29 13.03 -11.85
N TYR A 167 -1.02 12.62 -11.67
CA TYR A 167 -0.68 11.47 -10.82
C TYR A 167 -1.26 11.57 -9.40
N GLY A 168 -1.05 12.68 -8.72
CA GLY A 168 -1.52 12.85 -7.34
C GLY A 168 -3.03 12.94 -7.23
N VAL A 169 -3.69 13.69 -8.11
CA VAL A 169 -5.16 13.83 -8.10
C VAL A 169 -5.86 12.52 -8.50
N ASP A 170 -5.30 11.76 -9.43
CA ASP A 170 -5.87 10.47 -9.83
C ASP A 170 -5.79 9.46 -8.68
N ARG A 171 -4.67 9.42 -7.94
CA ARG A 171 -4.52 8.62 -6.72
C ARG A 171 -5.54 9.03 -5.67
N TYR A 172 -5.64 10.33 -5.38
CA TYR A 172 -6.60 10.84 -4.42
C TYR A 172 -8.03 10.42 -4.76
N ASN A 173 -8.45 10.64 -6.00
CA ASN A 173 -9.80 10.28 -6.45
C ASN A 173 -10.07 8.77 -6.35
N ARG A 174 -9.08 7.94 -6.68
CA ARG A 174 -9.18 6.48 -6.53
C ARG A 174 -9.30 6.08 -5.06
N ALA A 175 -8.50 6.68 -4.16
CA ALA A 175 -8.59 6.44 -2.72
C ALA A 175 -9.99 6.74 -2.18
N ILE A 176 -10.56 7.90 -2.53
CA ILE A 176 -11.89 8.31 -2.07
C ILE A 176 -12.98 7.40 -2.64
N SER A 177 -12.91 7.06 -3.94
CA SER A 177 -13.85 6.13 -4.56
C SER A 177 -13.86 4.76 -3.87
N ASN A 178 -12.68 4.20 -3.60
CA ASN A 178 -12.52 2.93 -2.91
C ASN A 178 -12.99 3.00 -1.45
N LEU A 179 -12.68 4.11 -0.75
CA LEU A 179 -13.14 4.35 0.62
C LEU A 179 -14.68 4.41 0.69
N ASP A 180 -15.33 5.08 -0.26
CA ASP A 180 -16.79 5.18 -0.31
C ASP A 180 -17.45 3.81 -0.57
N GLN A 181 -16.82 2.92 -1.33
CA GLN A 181 -17.30 1.56 -1.55
C GLN A 181 -17.11 0.68 -0.30
N LEU A 182 -16.01 0.87 0.44
CA LEU A 182 -15.69 0.06 1.61
C LEU A 182 -16.58 0.38 2.82
N VAL A 183 -16.92 1.65 3.03
CA VAL A 183 -17.62 2.14 4.23
C VAL A 183 -18.98 1.47 4.51
N PRO A 184 -19.88 1.20 3.54
CA PRO A 184 -21.15 0.55 3.82
C PRO A 184 -20.99 -0.84 4.44
N HIS A 185 -19.88 -1.51 4.19
CA HIS A 185 -19.60 -2.87 4.66
C HIS A 185 -18.88 -2.91 6.02
N VAL A 186 -18.14 -1.84 6.34
CA VAL A 186 -17.21 -1.80 7.49
C VAL A 186 -17.78 -1.04 8.69
N PHE A 187 -18.58 -0.02 8.45
CA PHE A 187 -19.03 0.93 9.49
C PHE A 187 -20.53 0.88 9.77
N ASN A 188 -21.19 -0.30 9.71
CA ASN A 188 -22.60 -0.43 10.05
C ASN A 188 -22.95 0.32 11.34
N GLY A 189 -23.33 1.61 11.22
CA GLY A 189 -24.02 2.40 12.25
C GLY A 189 -23.16 3.19 13.26
N LYS A 190 -21.86 3.40 13.01
CA LYS A 190 -21.02 4.26 13.88
C LYS A 190 -20.25 5.31 13.06
N LEU A 191 -20.95 6.24 12.46
CA LEU A 191 -20.45 7.55 12.00
C LEU A 191 -21.41 8.63 12.45
#